data_d22d066b92ff371277b5b690dbcf7f4f
#
_entry.id   d22d066b92ff371277b5b690dbcf7f4f
#
_cell.length_a   1.000
_cell.length_b   1.000
_cell.length_c   1.000
_cell.angle_alpha   90.00
_cell.angle_beta   90.00
_cell.angle_gamma   90.00
#
_symmetry.space_group_name_H-M   'P 1'
#
loop_
_entity.id
_entity.type
_entity.pdbx_description
1 polymer ?
#
loop_
_entity_poly.entity_id
_entity_poly.type
_entity_poly.pdbx_seq_one_letter_code
_entity_poly.pdbx_strand_id
1 'polypeptide(L)'
;IVDLRKAGVKRPERFDFAFTTDGVCARVQMRAKETSSGSALTAMPKRGVWAIDQLKHAARVKDLHVVGVDPGKVELVNCVDMDDAKGCSPVRYTMKQRQRDRRSRQYADEARRGKPDEVKDAEAALSGFNSRTCNLVDFRSYCTKRHETLDECLAFYADIGHRRRRWKTVIKTQKSEERLYKDLEKLKTDSRPLVLAYGSWGMVAGRPGMACNKGNPPCIGVGLMRKLARRFVVAPTPEAYTSKTCCRCLGECGPWIEVEEKMGKKIRGLRRCTQRDCMIPLNRDKNGATNIGTNFTRLMAGQPPIRSMTDEDLAFHRASLCMECE
;
A
#
# COMPACT_ATOMS: atom_id res chain seq x y z
N ILE A 1 2.52 -23.90 -26.33
CA ILE A 1 2.15 -22.65 -27.01
C ILE A 1 0.85 -22.17 -26.37
N VAL A 2 0.85 -20.99 -25.75
CA VAL A 2 -0.35 -20.42 -25.13
C VAL A 2 -1.20 -19.76 -26.20
N ASP A 3 -2.43 -20.20 -26.39
CA ASP A 3 -3.38 -19.56 -27.30
C ASP A 3 -3.97 -18.31 -26.62
N LEU A 4 -3.38 -17.16 -26.89
CA LEU A 4 -3.79 -15.88 -26.33
C LEU A 4 -5.22 -15.46 -26.75
N ARG A 5 -5.77 -15.99 -27.84
CA ARG A 5 -7.16 -15.71 -28.27
C ARG A 5 -8.15 -16.38 -27.33
N LYS A 6 -7.86 -17.62 -26.91
CA LYS A 6 -8.67 -18.35 -25.92
C LYS A 6 -8.56 -17.76 -24.52
N ALA A 7 -7.46 -17.08 -24.22
CA ALA A 7 -7.27 -16.38 -22.96
C ALA A 7 -8.03 -15.04 -22.84
N GLY A 8 -8.83 -14.67 -23.85
CA GLY A 8 -9.64 -13.44 -23.82
C GLY A 8 -8.84 -12.14 -24.01
N VAL A 9 -7.63 -12.23 -24.58
CA VAL A 9 -6.77 -11.07 -24.81
C VAL A 9 -7.39 -10.17 -25.89
N LYS A 10 -7.62 -8.92 -25.55
CA LYS A 10 -8.15 -7.92 -26.49
C LYS A 10 -7.07 -7.42 -27.45
N ARG A 11 -7.46 -7.14 -28.70
CA ARG A 11 -6.52 -6.72 -29.78
C ARG A 11 -5.56 -5.56 -29.45
N PRO A 12 -5.86 -4.56 -28.59
CA PRO A 12 -4.91 -3.49 -28.29
C PRO A 12 -3.80 -3.87 -27.31
N GLU A 13 -3.83 -5.08 -26.75
CA GLU A 13 -2.82 -5.56 -25.81
C GLU A 13 -1.75 -6.36 -26.54
N ARG A 14 -0.49 -6.18 -26.15
CA ARG A 14 0.66 -6.95 -26.66
C ARG A 14 1.24 -7.79 -25.53
N PHE A 15 1.70 -8.97 -25.89
CA PHE A 15 2.47 -9.82 -24.98
C PHE A 15 3.77 -9.13 -24.60
N ASP A 16 4.06 -8.98 -23.30
CA ASP A 16 5.26 -8.33 -22.76
C ASP A 16 6.43 -9.33 -22.55
N PHE A 17 6.44 -10.42 -23.30
CA PHE A 17 7.47 -11.45 -23.30
C PHE A 17 7.78 -12.05 -21.92
N ALA A 18 6.92 -11.87 -20.94
CA ALA A 18 7.06 -12.43 -19.61
C ALA A 18 5.82 -13.22 -19.21
N PHE A 19 6.06 -14.37 -18.62
CA PHE A 19 5.03 -15.12 -17.94
C PHE A 19 5.58 -15.66 -16.63
N THR A 20 4.72 -15.82 -15.65
CA THR A 20 5.06 -16.44 -14.37
C THR A 20 4.12 -17.59 -14.11
N THR A 21 4.63 -18.69 -13.57
CA THR A 21 3.82 -19.85 -13.21
C THR A 21 4.21 -20.36 -11.82
N ASP A 22 3.22 -20.87 -11.10
CA ASP A 22 3.39 -21.58 -9.83
C ASP A 22 3.14 -23.10 -9.98
N GLY A 23 3.12 -23.59 -11.23
CA GLY A 23 2.82 -24.97 -11.58
C GLY A 23 1.33 -25.30 -11.69
N VAL A 24 0.46 -24.44 -11.19
CA VAL A 24 -1.02 -24.60 -11.25
C VAL A 24 -1.66 -23.51 -12.10
N CYS A 25 -1.14 -22.29 -12.01
CA CYS A 25 -1.59 -21.13 -12.75
C CYS A 25 -0.43 -20.53 -13.55
N ALA A 26 -0.72 -20.02 -14.75
CA ALA A 26 0.20 -19.20 -15.50
C ALA A 26 -0.35 -17.77 -15.62
N ARG A 27 0.49 -16.79 -15.31
CA ARG A 27 0.19 -15.37 -15.53
C ARG A 27 0.97 -14.89 -16.74
N VAL A 28 0.27 -14.42 -17.74
CA VAL A 28 0.86 -13.81 -18.92
C VAL A 28 0.86 -12.30 -18.73
N GLN A 29 2.03 -11.69 -18.83
CA GLN A 29 2.15 -10.24 -18.73
C GLN A 29 1.80 -9.63 -20.09
N MET A 30 0.82 -8.73 -20.07
CA MET A 30 0.38 -8.03 -21.25
C MET A 30 0.68 -6.54 -21.09
N ARG A 31 1.18 -5.92 -22.15
CA ARG A 31 1.37 -4.47 -22.22
C ARG A 31 0.23 -3.88 -23.03
N ALA A 32 -0.48 -2.91 -22.46
CA ALA A 32 -1.41 -2.10 -23.25
C ALA A 32 -0.66 -1.40 -24.37
N LYS A 33 -1.27 -1.32 -25.55
CA LYS A 33 -0.71 -0.56 -26.66
C LYS A 33 -0.62 0.90 -26.22
N GLU A 34 0.57 1.47 -26.26
CA GLU A 34 0.72 2.91 -26.08
C GLU A 34 -0.14 3.61 -27.13
N THR A 35 -1.26 4.11 -26.71
CA THR A 35 -2.04 5.02 -27.53
C THR A 35 -1.28 6.33 -27.54
N SER A 36 -0.53 6.57 -28.58
CA SER A 36 0.10 7.86 -28.89
C SER A 36 -0.99 8.86 -29.32
N SER A 37 -1.93 9.11 -28.48
CA SER A 37 -2.89 10.17 -28.68
C SER A 37 -3.02 10.92 -27.36
N GLY A 38 -2.32 12.02 -27.29
CA GLY A 38 -2.69 13.11 -26.41
C GLY A 38 -4.09 13.61 -26.78
N SER A 39 -5.12 12.76 -26.66
CA SER A 39 -6.47 13.28 -26.63
C SER A 39 -6.57 14.00 -25.29
N ALA A 40 -6.63 15.31 -25.34
CA ALA A 40 -6.94 16.12 -24.19
C ALA A 40 -8.15 15.52 -23.48
N LEU A 41 -8.01 15.19 -22.18
CA LEU A 41 -9.14 14.74 -21.39
C LEU A 41 -10.18 15.87 -21.41
N THR A 42 -11.28 15.66 -22.12
CA THR A 42 -12.36 16.65 -22.22
C THR A 42 -13.27 16.63 -21.00
N ALA A 43 -13.15 15.62 -20.15
CA ALA A 43 -13.96 15.46 -18.93
C ALA A 43 -13.17 14.86 -17.78
N MET A 44 -13.49 15.27 -16.57
CA MET A 44 -12.92 14.71 -15.34
C MET A 44 -13.20 13.21 -15.23
N PRO A 45 -12.18 12.37 -14.99
CA PRO A 45 -12.36 10.94 -14.82
C PRO A 45 -13.21 10.66 -13.56
N LYS A 46 -14.04 9.65 -13.64
CA LYS A 46 -14.90 9.24 -12.51
C LYS A 46 -14.16 8.34 -11.50
N ARG A 47 -13.16 7.61 -11.95
CA ARG A 47 -12.36 6.67 -11.15
C ARG A 47 -11.07 6.30 -11.88
N GLY A 48 -10.13 5.68 -11.16
CA GLY A 48 -8.87 5.19 -11.72
C GLY A 48 -7.66 5.80 -11.03
N VAL A 49 -6.47 5.34 -11.42
CA VAL A 49 -5.20 5.96 -11.04
C VAL A 49 -4.80 6.93 -12.14
N TRP A 50 -4.60 8.19 -11.78
CA TRP A 50 -4.35 9.28 -12.73
C TRP A 50 -3.10 10.05 -12.34
N ALA A 51 -2.23 10.30 -13.30
CA ALA A 51 -1.11 11.20 -13.08
C ALA A 51 -1.62 12.64 -12.86
N ILE A 52 -0.92 13.40 -12.02
CA ILE A 52 -1.29 14.78 -11.70
C ILE A 52 -1.34 15.62 -12.98
N ASP A 53 -0.40 15.43 -13.91
CA ASP A 53 -0.38 16.15 -15.18
C ASP A 53 -1.61 15.88 -16.05
N GLN A 54 -2.11 14.64 -16.04
CA GLN A 54 -3.37 14.32 -16.72
C GLN A 54 -4.57 15.02 -16.08
N LEU A 55 -4.58 15.13 -14.74
CA LEU A 55 -5.66 15.80 -14.02
C LEU A 55 -5.65 17.31 -14.25
N LYS A 56 -4.49 17.95 -14.41
CA LYS A 56 -4.37 19.38 -14.76
C LYS A 56 -5.11 19.75 -16.05
N HIS A 57 -5.14 18.84 -17.01
CA HIS A 57 -5.86 19.06 -18.27
C HIS A 57 -7.38 18.88 -18.13
N ALA A 58 -7.84 18.17 -17.10
CA ALA A 58 -9.25 17.84 -16.91
C ALA A 58 -9.97 18.78 -15.94
N ALA A 59 -9.29 19.35 -14.95
CA ALA A 59 -9.92 20.17 -13.90
C ALA A 59 -8.93 21.12 -13.23
N ARG A 60 -9.45 22.18 -12.62
CA ARG A 60 -8.69 23.06 -11.71
C ARG A 60 -8.82 22.54 -10.28
N VAL A 61 -7.87 22.87 -9.41
CA VAL A 61 -7.89 22.48 -7.99
C VAL A 61 -9.21 22.85 -7.30
N LYS A 62 -9.71 24.05 -7.55
CA LYS A 62 -10.97 24.57 -6.96
C LYS A 62 -12.21 23.75 -7.34
N ASP A 63 -12.15 23.06 -8.46
CA ASP A 63 -13.24 22.25 -9.00
C ASP A 63 -13.19 20.80 -8.47
N LEU A 64 -12.24 20.51 -7.58
CA LEU A 64 -12.01 19.18 -6.99
C LEU A 64 -12.21 19.21 -5.46
N HIS A 65 -12.78 18.14 -4.94
CA HIS A 65 -12.76 17.86 -3.50
C HIS A 65 -11.56 16.98 -3.21
N VAL A 66 -10.54 17.52 -2.55
CA VAL A 66 -9.25 16.85 -2.35
C VAL A 66 -9.16 16.24 -0.97
N VAL A 67 -8.79 14.97 -0.92
CA VAL A 67 -8.48 14.24 0.33
C VAL A 67 -7.03 13.78 0.28
N GLY A 68 -6.22 14.26 1.19
CA GLY A 68 -4.85 13.80 1.38
C GLY A 68 -4.82 12.44 2.07
N VAL A 69 -4.05 11.48 1.53
CA VAL A 69 -3.99 10.09 2.03
C VAL A 69 -2.54 9.70 2.30
N ASP A 70 -2.23 9.44 3.57
CA ASP A 70 -0.93 8.90 4.01
C ASP A 70 -1.03 7.38 4.19
N PRO A 71 -0.39 6.56 3.32
CA PRO A 71 -0.37 5.12 3.45
C PRO A 71 0.72 4.65 4.42
N GLY A 72 0.36 3.79 5.36
CA GLY A 72 1.30 3.28 6.36
C GLY A 72 1.21 1.76 6.59
N LYS A 73 2.00 1.27 7.54
CA LYS A 73 2.01 -0.15 7.95
C LYS A 73 1.05 -0.40 9.12
N VAL A 74 0.99 0.49 10.08
CA VAL A 74 0.12 0.41 11.28
C VAL A 74 -1.23 1.06 10.99
N GLU A 75 -1.21 2.30 10.58
CA GLU A 75 -2.33 2.97 9.93
C GLU A 75 -2.18 2.70 8.43
N LEU A 76 -3.05 1.86 7.89
CA LEU A 76 -3.01 1.48 6.48
C LEU A 76 -3.28 2.66 5.57
N VAL A 77 -4.19 3.55 6.01
CA VAL A 77 -4.39 4.88 5.48
C VAL A 77 -4.86 5.81 6.59
N ASN A 78 -4.35 7.02 6.56
CA ASN A 78 -4.86 8.18 7.27
C ASN A 78 -5.29 9.20 6.22
N CYS A 79 -6.56 9.59 6.22
CA CYS A 79 -7.15 10.44 5.20
C CYS A 79 -7.59 11.75 5.83
N VAL A 80 -7.19 12.88 5.27
CA VAL A 80 -7.55 14.23 5.72
C VAL A 80 -8.24 14.96 4.59
N ASP A 81 -9.43 15.48 4.87
CA ASP A 81 -10.14 16.36 3.96
C ASP A 81 -9.45 17.73 3.94
N MET A 82 -9.07 18.19 2.74
CA MET A 82 -8.35 19.45 2.58
C MET A 82 -9.27 20.68 2.67
N ASP A 83 -10.57 20.48 2.54
CA ASP A 83 -11.59 21.54 2.70
C ASP A 83 -12.05 21.68 4.17
N ASP A 84 -11.76 20.70 5.02
CA ASP A 84 -12.06 20.78 6.45
C ASP A 84 -11.05 21.70 7.16
N ALA A 85 -11.36 22.98 7.22
CA ALA A 85 -10.52 23.99 7.89
C ALA A 85 -10.23 23.67 9.38
N LYS A 86 -11.07 22.87 10.02
CA LYS A 86 -10.89 22.45 11.42
C LYS A 86 -10.14 21.14 11.56
N GLY A 87 -10.01 20.37 10.47
CA GLY A 87 -9.28 19.10 10.45
C GLY A 87 -9.79 18.08 11.49
N CYS A 88 -11.11 18.09 11.76
CA CYS A 88 -11.64 17.52 13.00
C CYS A 88 -11.70 16.00 12.99
N SER A 89 -11.84 15.34 11.85
CA SER A 89 -12.07 13.89 11.85
C SER A 89 -11.41 13.20 10.66
N PRO A 90 -10.13 12.82 10.80
CA PRO A 90 -9.50 12.03 9.75
C PRO A 90 -10.19 10.66 9.63
N VAL A 91 -10.46 10.21 8.40
CA VAL A 91 -10.84 8.84 8.15
C VAL A 91 -9.60 7.96 8.30
N ARG A 92 -9.65 7.02 9.23
CA ARG A 92 -8.53 6.13 9.57
C ARG A 92 -8.92 4.68 9.34
N TYR A 93 -8.01 3.95 8.70
CA TYR A 93 -8.12 2.51 8.55
C TYR A 93 -6.83 1.84 8.98
N THR A 94 -6.87 1.09 10.09
CA THR A 94 -5.68 0.51 10.72
C THR A 94 -5.54 -0.98 10.43
N MET A 95 -4.30 -1.49 10.50
CA MET A 95 -4.02 -2.92 10.42
C MET A 95 -4.73 -3.70 11.53
N LYS A 96 -4.78 -3.15 12.75
CA LYS A 96 -5.47 -3.78 13.89
C LYS A 96 -6.98 -3.92 13.62
N GLN A 97 -7.62 -2.86 13.10
CA GLN A 97 -9.01 -2.89 12.69
C GLN A 97 -9.24 -3.94 11.59
N ARG A 98 -8.42 -3.93 10.54
CA ARG A 98 -8.48 -4.89 9.45
C ARG A 98 -8.34 -6.34 9.95
N GLN A 99 -7.38 -6.62 10.83
CA GLN A 99 -7.17 -7.96 11.40
C GLN A 99 -8.36 -8.42 12.25
N ARG A 100 -8.90 -7.52 13.08
CA ARG A 100 -10.10 -7.78 13.89
C ARG A 100 -11.30 -8.09 13.00
N ASP A 101 -11.55 -7.26 12.00
CA ASP A 101 -12.69 -7.40 11.10
C ASP A 101 -12.61 -8.69 10.28
N ARG A 102 -11.42 -9.09 9.84
CA ARG A 102 -11.18 -10.35 9.12
C ARG A 102 -11.26 -11.58 10.01
N ARG A 103 -11.21 -11.42 11.32
CA ARG A 103 -11.05 -12.50 12.31
C ARG A 103 -9.81 -13.39 12.05
N SER A 104 -8.75 -12.80 11.50
CA SER A 104 -7.56 -13.55 11.06
C SER A 104 -6.89 -14.32 12.19
N ARG A 105 -6.80 -13.71 13.39
CA ARG A 105 -6.27 -14.38 14.58
C ARG A 105 -7.14 -15.56 15.00
N GLN A 106 -8.46 -15.35 15.12
CA GLN A 106 -9.40 -16.41 15.50
C GLN A 106 -9.27 -17.62 14.56
N TYR A 107 -9.26 -17.38 13.23
CA TYR A 107 -9.16 -18.47 12.27
C TYR A 107 -7.79 -19.17 12.28
N ALA A 108 -6.71 -18.43 12.56
CA ALA A 108 -5.38 -19.01 12.73
C ALA A 108 -5.32 -19.89 13.99
N ASP A 109 -5.93 -19.45 15.09
CA ASP A 109 -5.96 -20.21 16.36
C ASP A 109 -6.85 -21.44 16.25
N GLU A 110 -7.99 -21.35 15.56
CA GLU A 110 -8.83 -22.50 15.24
C GLU A 110 -8.07 -23.53 14.39
N ALA A 111 -7.36 -23.09 13.36
CA ALA A 111 -6.56 -23.97 12.50
C ALA A 111 -5.41 -24.61 13.28
N ARG A 112 -4.74 -23.86 14.18
CA ARG A 112 -3.63 -24.36 15.00
C ARG A 112 -4.10 -25.40 16.01
N ARG A 113 -5.22 -25.16 16.69
CA ARG A 113 -5.79 -26.09 17.68
C ARG A 113 -6.26 -27.40 17.06
N GLY A 114 -6.81 -27.34 15.85
CA GLY A 114 -7.27 -28.53 15.12
C GLY A 114 -6.18 -29.24 14.31
N LYS A 115 -4.88 -28.83 14.45
CA LYS A 115 -3.79 -29.44 13.69
C LYS A 115 -3.26 -30.69 14.41
N PRO A 116 -3.30 -31.89 13.79
CA PRO A 116 -2.70 -33.09 14.31
C PRO A 116 -1.19 -32.95 14.52
N ASP A 117 -0.62 -33.78 15.43
CA ASP A 117 0.81 -33.72 15.73
C ASP A 117 1.65 -34.20 14.54
N GLU A 118 1.17 -35.20 13.79
CA GLU A 118 1.82 -35.71 12.58
C GLU A 118 2.02 -34.57 11.54
N VAL A 119 1.03 -33.70 11.39
CA VAL A 119 1.13 -32.53 10.47
C VAL A 119 2.08 -31.49 11.02
N LYS A 120 2.14 -31.28 12.34
CA LYS A 120 3.11 -30.35 12.94
C LYS A 120 4.54 -30.85 12.75
N ASP A 121 4.77 -32.17 12.92
CA ASP A 121 6.07 -32.80 12.75
C ASP A 121 6.52 -32.72 11.27
N ALA A 122 5.60 -33.00 10.35
CA ALA A 122 5.84 -32.88 8.92
C ALA A 122 6.24 -31.43 8.53
N GLU A 123 5.54 -30.40 9.05
CA GLU A 123 5.88 -29.00 8.82
C GLU A 123 7.21 -28.60 9.48
N ALA A 124 7.48 -29.10 10.68
CA ALA A 124 8.75 -28.86 11.37
C ALA A 124 9.92 -29.44 10.57
N ALA A 125 9.77 -30.66 10.07
CA ALA A 125 10.76 -31.32 9.22
C ALA A 125 11.02 -30.53 7.93
N LEU A 126 9.97 -29.93 7.31
CA LEU A 126 10.10 -29.09 6.12
C LEU A 126 10.76 -27.73 6.39
N SER A 127 10.67 -27.19 7.60
CA SER A 127 11.21 -25.87 7.94
C SER A 127 12.74 -25.77 7.83
N GLY A 128 13.44 -26.90 7.90
CA GLY A 128 14.89 -26.99 7.69
C GLY A 128 15.33 -26.89 6.23
N PHE A 129 14.41 -26.91 5.27
CA PHE A 129 14.71 -26.90 3.84
C PHE A 129 14.29 -25.59 3.17
N ASN A 130 15.19 -25.04 2.35
CA ASN A 130 14.92 -23.78 1.66
C ASN A 130 14.22 -24.02 0.31
N SER A 131 12.92 -23.71 0.23
CA SER A 131 12.13 -23.81 -1.01
C SER A 131 12.43 -22.70 -2.04
N ARG A 132 13.24 -21.70 -1.68
CA ARG A 132 13.56 -20.54 -2.54
C ARG A 132 15.02 -20.47 -2.94
N THR A 133 15.74 -21.58 -2.81
CA THR A 133 17.14 -21.65 -3.22
C THR A 133 17.27 -21.80 -4.74
N CYS A 134 18.29 -21.20 -5.32
CA CYS A 134 18.71 -21.42 -6.71
C CYS A 134 19.69 -22.60 -6.84
N ASN A 135 20.14 -23.17 -5.72
CA ASN A 135 20.99 -24.37 -5.71
C ASN A 135 20.14 -25.62 -6.00
N LEU A 136 20.50 -26.33 -7.06
CA LEU A 136 19.73 -27.50 -7.51
C LEU A 136 19.75 -28.66 -6.47
N VAL A 137 20.86 -28.84 -5.78
CA VAL A 137 20.99 -29.91 -4.75
C VAL A 137 20.05 -29.64 -3.58
N ASP A 138 20.08 -28.42 -3.06
CA ASP A 138 19.20 -27.99 -1.95
C ASP A 138 17.74 -28.06 -2.35
N PHE A 139 17.42 -27.63 -3.60
CA PHE A 139 16.06 -27.69 -4.10
C PHE A 139 15.55 -29.13 -4.26
N ARG A 140 16.39 -30.04 -4.75
CA ARG A 140 16.05 -31.47 -4.82
C ARG A 140 15.79 -32.03 -3.43
N SER A 141 16.65 -31.72 -2.45
CA SER A 141 16.45 -32.15 -1.05
C SER A 141 15.13 -31.64 -0.49
N TYR A 142 14.79 -30.37 -0.76
CA TYR A 142 13.47 -29.83 -0.42
C TYR A 142 12.33 -30.61 -1.09
N CYS A 143 12.42 -30.90 -2.38
CA CYS A 143 11.38 -31.63 -3.13
C CYS A 143 11.20 -33.04 -2.57
N THR A 144 12.28 -33.76 -2.29
CA THR A 144 12.23 -35.10 -1.68
C THR A 144 11.52 -35.06 -0.32
N LYS A 145 11.95 -34.12 0.56
CA LYS A 145 11.32 -33.98 1.88
C LYS A 145 9.85 -33.57 1.77
N ARG A 146 9.54 -32.69 0.83
CA ARG A 146 8.15 -32.29 0.55
C ARG A 146 7.29 -33.45 0.10
N HIS A 147 7.85 -34.37 -0.69
CA HIS A 147 7.13 -35.56 -1.16
C HIS A 147 6.86 -36.55 -0.01
N GLU A 148 7.86 -36.81 0.86
CA GLU A 148 7.71 -37.65 2.03
C GLU A 148 6.62 -37.19 3.00
N THR A 149 6.40 -35.88 3.12
CA THR A 149 5.41 -35.28 4.04
C THR A 149 4.11 -34.85 3.35
N LEU A 150 3.91 -35.26 2.10
CA LEU A 150 2.81 -34.77 1.28
C LEU A 150 1.46 -35.28 1.76
N ASP A 151 1.36 -36.56 2.05
CA ASP A 151 0.08 -37.23 2.31
C ASP A 151 -0.54 -36.72 3.62
N GLU A 152 0.24 -36.62 4.70
CA GLU A 152 -0.20 -36.09 5.98
C GLU A 152 -0.66 -34.64 5.86
N CYS A 153 0.14 -33.81 5.18
CA CYS A 153 -0.21 -32.42 4.95
C CYS A 153 -1.46 -32.29 4.05
N LEU A 154 -1.55 -33.11 2.99
CA LEU A 154 -2.66 -33.03 2.05
C LEU A 154 -3.96 -33.47 2.71
N ALA A 155 -3.97 -34.58 3.48
CA ALA A 155 -5.14 -35.04 4.21
C ALA A 155 -5.73 -33.96 5.11
N PHE A 156 -4.88 -33.25 5.86
CA PHE A 156 -5.31 -32.14 6.73
C PHE A 156 -5.75 -30.91 5.95
N TYR A 157 -4.95 -30.43 5.01
CA TYR A 157 -5.22 -29.16 4.31
C TYR A 157 -6.27 -29.26 3.20
N ALA A 158 -6.61 -30.48 2.73
CA ALA A 158 -7.72 -30.69 1.81
C ALA A 158 -9.09 -30.54 2.48
N ASP A 159 -9.16 -30.55 3.81
CA ASP A 159 -10.42 -30.39 4.54
C ASP A 159 -11.16 -29.09 4.14
N ILE A 160 -12.46 -29.23 3.92
CA ILE A 160 -13.31 -28.13 3.48
C ILE A 160 -13.35 -26.96 4.48
N GLY A 161 -13.06 -27.21 5.75
CA GLY A 161 -13.00 -26.20 6.80
C GLY A 161 -11.94 -25.14 6.52
N HIS A 162 -10.79 -25.53 5.96
CA HIS A 162 -9.74 -24.57 5.56
C HIS A 162 -10.21 -23.65 4.43
N ARG A 163 -10.88 -24.20 3.41
CA ARG A 163 -11.45 -23.43 2.31
C ARG A 163 -12.56 -22.50 2.78
N ARG A 164 -13.44 -22.98 3.67
CA ARG A 164 -14.51 -22.17 4.27
C ARG A 164 -13.96 -21.00 5.11
N ARG A 165 -12.92 -21.23 5.93
CA ARG A 165 -12.27 -20.18 6.71
C ARG A 165 -11.61 -19.12 5.79
N ARG A 166 -10.92 -19.57 4.74
CA ARG A 166 -10.31 -18.69 3.75
C ARG A 166 -11.37 -17.85 3.04
N TRP A 167 -12.47 -18.45 2.61
CA TRP A 167 -13.58 -17.75 1.97
C TRP A 167 -14.23 -16.71 2.90
N LYS A 168 -14.52 -17.10 4.15
CA LYS A 168 -15.01 -16.18 5.17
C LYS A 168 -14.07 -15.00 5.37
N THR A 169 -12.76 -15.22 5.34
CA THR A 169 -11.75 -14.15 5.45
C THR A 169 -11.83 -13.19 4.26
N VAL A 170 -12.03 -13.68 3.04
CA VAL A 170 -12.20 -12.84 1.84
C VAL A 170 -13.43 -11.96 1.98
N ILE A 171 -14.59 -12.54 2.28
CA ILE A 171 -15.86 -11.80 2.48
C ILE A 171 -15.70 -10.72 3.56
N LYS A 172 -15.11 -11.08 4.70
CA LYS A 172 -14.91 -10.13 5.81
C LYS A 172 -13.92 -9.02 5.46
N THR A 173 -12.90 -9.32 4.64
CA THR A 173 -11.98 -8.32 4.12
C THR A 173 -12.72 -7.32 3.24
N GLN A 174 -13.55 -7.81 2.31
CA GLN A 174 -14.35 -6.95 1.45
C GLN A 174 -15.30 -6.06 2.26
N LYS A 175 -15.99 -6.63 3.27
CA LYS A 175 -16.86 -5.85 4.16
C LYS A 175 -16.12 -4.78 4.96
N SER A 176 -14.87 -5.04 5.38
CA SER A 176 -14.03 -4.07 6.09
C SER A 176 -13.58 -2.94 5.17
N GLU A 177 -13.16 -3.28 3.95
CA GLU A 177 -12.77 -2.31 2.92
C GLU A 177 -13.96 -1.48 2.44
N GLU A 178 -15.16 -2.08 2.35
CA GLU A 178 -16.40 -1.38 2.00
C GLU A 178 -16.78 -0.30 3.02
N ARG A 179 -16.53 -0.55 4.31
CA ARG A 179 -16.73 0.49 5.34
C ARG A 179 -15.79 1.67 5.12
N LEU A 180 -14.51 1.41 4.82
CA LEU A 180 -13.56 2.49 4.47
C LEU A 180 -14.07 3.30 3.28
N TYR A 181 -14.58 2.65 2.23
CA TYR A 181 -15.09 3.36 1.04
C TYR A 181 -16.28 4.25 1.39
N LYS A 182 -17.23 3.75 2.18
CA LYS A 182 -18.36 4.55 2.66
C LYS A 182 -17.95 5.73 3.53
N ASP A 183 -16.91 5.55 4.36
CA ASP A 183 -16.41 6.64 5.20
C ASP A 183 -15.70 7.72 4.37
N LEU A 184 -15.00 7.33 3.29
CA LEU A 184 -14.45 8.27 2.31
C LEU A 184 -15.54 8.98 1.50
N GLU A 185 -16.60 8.28 1.10
CA GLU A 185 -17.75 8.86 0.40
C GLU A 185 -18.46 9.93 1.24
N LYS A 186 -18.52 9.76 2.57
CA LYS A 186 -19.11 10.75 3.49
C LYS A 186 -18.30 12.06 3.58
N LEU A 187 -17.02 12.04 3.25
CA LEU A 187 -16.20 13.26 3.18
C LEU A 187 -16.66 14.18 2.03
N LYS A 188 -17.27 13.60 1.02
CA LYS A 188 -17.81 14.37 -0.10
C LYS A 188 -19.06 15.15 0.34
N THR A 189 -18.88 16.43 0.63
CA THR A 189 -19.95 17.32 1.11
C THR A 189 -20.66 18.10 -0.01
N ASP A 190 -20.10 18.10 -1.22
CA ASP A 190 -20.59 18.87 -2.36
C ASP A 190 -20.57 18.07 -3.67
N SER A 191 -20.89 18.73 -4.79
CA SER A 191 -20.94 18.12 -6.12
C SER A 191 -19.59 17.92 -6.80
N ARG A 192 -18.49 18.49 -6.24
CA ARG A 192 -17.15 18.36 -6.82
C ARG A 192 -16.68 16.90 -6.85
N PRO A 193 -15.94 16.46 -7.88
CA PRO A 193 -15.36 15.13 -7.91
C PRO A 193 -14.36 14.94 -6.76
N LEU A 194 -14.51 13.83 -6.02
CA LEU A 194 -13.59 13.44 -4.96
C LEU A 194 -12.30 12.88 -5.55
N VAL A 195 -11.17 13.47 -5.17
CA VAL A 195 -9.83 13.03 -5.57
C VAL A 195 -9.01 12.66 -4.33
N LEU A 196 -8.49 11.44 -4.32
CA LEU A 196 -7.59 10.96 -3.29
C LEU A 196 -6.14 11.24 -3.71
N ALA A 197 -5.51 12.25 -3.10
CA ALA A 197 -4.08 12.49 -3.21
C ALA A 197 -3.35 11.44 -2.38
N TYR A 198 -2.88 10.37 -3.04
CA TYR A 198 -2.34 9.17 -2.36
C TYR A 198 -0.82 9.22 -2.31
N GLY A 199 -0.24 9.17 -1.12
CA GLY A 199 1.21 9.14 -0.93
C GLY A 199 1.88 8.01 -1.72
N SER A 200 2.88 8.35 -2.53
CA SER A 200 3.50 7.44 -3.50
C SER A 200 4.90 7.01 -3.11
N TRP A 201 5.17 6.80 -1.81
CA TRP A 201 6.46 6.29 -1.36
C TRP A 201 6.82 4.97 -2.06
N GLY A 202 7.95 4.95 -2.73
CA GLY A 202 8.42 3.79 -3.49
C GLY A 202 7.93 3.70 -4.94
N MET A 203 7.05 4.60 -5.41
CA MET A 203 6.77 4.77 -6.84
C MET A 203 7.81 5.68 -7.53
N VAL A 204 8.62 6.38 -6.75
CA VAL A 204 9.75 7.17 -7.23
C VAL A 204 10.86 6.21 -7.66
N ALA A 205 11.37 6.35 -8.88
CA ALA A 205 12.42 5.54 -9.50
C ALA A 205 12.00 4.20 -10.14
N GLY A 206 10.79 4.12 -10.69
CA GLY A 206 10.41 2.98 -11.56
C GLY A 206 10.22 1.63 -10.85
N ARG A 207 10.19 1.62 -9.54
CA ARG A 207 9.86 0.43 -8.75
C ARG A 207 8.41 0.50 -8.27
N PRO A 208 7.51 -0.35 -8.77
CA PRO A 208 6.15 -0.45 -8.26
C PRO A 208 6.20 -1.15 -6.90
N GLY A 209 6.08 -0.39 -5.82
CA GLY A 209 5.90 -0.96 -4.50
C GLY A 209 6.52 -0.11 -3.40
N MET A 210 5.82 -0.02 -2.27
CA MET A 210 6.46 0.45 -1.05
C MET A 210 7.61 -0.50 -0.75
N ALA A 211 8.82 0.04 -0.65
CA ALA A 211 10.00 -0.74 -0.29
C ALA A 211 9.71 -1.51 1.01
N CYS A 212 9.63 -2.82 0.91
CA CYS A 212 9.63 -3.67 2.09
C CYS A 212 11.04 -3.62 2.65
N ASN A 213 11.22 -2.99 3.80
CA ASN A 213 12.46 -3.13 4.53
C ASN A 213 12.67 -4.62 4.84
N LYS A 214 13.87 -5.12 4.59
CA LYS A 214 14.26 -6.52 4.88
C LYS A 214 13.78 -6.93 6.29
N GLY A 215 13.16 -8.08 6.43
CA GLY A 215 12.63 -8.57 7.71
C GLY A 215 11.29 -8.01 8.18
N ASN A 216 10.71 -7.03 7.50
CA ASN A 216 9.40 -6.50 7.85
C ASN A 216 8.29 -7.07 6.96
N PRO A 217 7.08 -7.29 7.51
CA PRO A 217 5.96 -7.75 6.70
C PRO A 217 5.63 -6.76 5.58
N PRO A 218 5.20 -7.24 4.40
CA PRO A 218 4.86 -6.40 3.28
C PRO A 218 3.68 -5.48 3.61
N CYS A 219 3.73 -4.25 3.12
CA CYS A 219 2.63 -3.30 3.22
C CYS A 219 1.62 -3.51 2.09
N ILE A 220 0.33 -3.36 2.39
CA ILE A 220 -0.74 -3.48 1.38
C ILE A 220 -0.95 -2.18 0.58
N GLY A 221 -0.13 -1.15 0.77
CA GLY A 221 -0.31 0.21 0.24
C GLY A 221 -0.70 0.25 -1.24
N VAL A 222 0.12 -0.32 -2.14
CA VAL A 222 -0.17 -0.37 -3.59
C VAL A 222 -1.44 -1.17 -3.89
N GLY A 223 -1.64 -2.30 -3.21
CA GLY A 223 -2.85 -3.11 -3.37
C GLY A 223 -4.11 -2.36 -2.93
N LEU A 224 -4.04 -1.59 -1.85
CA LEU A 224 -5.14 -0.77 -1.37
C LEU A 224 -5.40 0.42 -2.31
N MET A 225 -4.36 1.10 -2.78
CA MET A 225 -4.47 2.16 -3.78
C MET A 225 -5.23 1.67 -5.03
N ARG A 226 -4.86 0.50 -5.58
CA ARG A 226 -5.55 -0.09 -6.73
C ARG A 226 -7.01 -0.43 -6.46
N LYS A 227 -7.34 -0.81 -5.23
CA LYS A 227 -8.73 -1.06 -4.81
C LYS A 227 -9.52 0.24 -4.69
N LEU A 228 -8.95 1.28 -4.08
CA LEU A 228 -9.54 2.61 -4.02
C LEU A 228 -9.80 3.18 -5.42
N ALA A 229 -8.87 2.99 -6.34
CA ALA A 229 -9.00 3.43 -7.73
C ALA A 229 -10.16 2.77 -8.50
N ARG A 230 -10.74 1.69 -7.99
CA ARG A 230 -11.95 1.11 -8.59
C ARG A 230 -13.20 1.97 -8.36
N ARG A 231 -13.17 2.87 -7.37
CA ARG A 231 -14.31 3.72 -6.98
C ARG A 231 -14.03 5.21 -7.06
N PHE A 232 -12.79 5.60 -6.79
CA PHE A 232 -12.37 7.00 -6.67
C PHE A 232 -11.33 7.34 -7.73
N VAL A 233 -11.16 8.61 -7.99
CA VAL A 233 -9.97 9.13 -8.66
C VAL A 233 -8.83 9.14 -7.65
N VAL A 234 -7.74 8.45 -7.95
CA VAL A 234 -6.56 8.36 -7.08
C VAL A 234 -5.38 8.95 -7.82
N ALA A 235 -4.77 9.97 -7.22
CA ALA A 235 -3.60 10.64 -7.76
C ALA A 235 -2.36 10.31 -6.91
N PRO A 236 -1.43 9.49 -7.42
CA PRO A 236 -0.14 9.28 -6.75
C PRO A 236 0.58 10.60 -6.58
N THR A 237 0.89 10.94 -5.32
CA THR A 237 1.44 12.25 -4.94
C THR A 237 2.75 12.06 -4.20
N PRO A 238 3.81 12.84 -4.48
CA PRO A 238 5.07 12.79 -3.76
C PRO A 238 4.87 12.98 -2.26
N GLU A 239 5.44 12.07 -1.46
CA GLU A 239 5.32 12.09 0.01
C GLU A 239 6.65 12.29 0.73
N ALA A 240 7.73 12.60 -0.01
CA ALA A 240 9.03 12.87 0.59
C ALA A 240 8.92 13.97 1.66
N TYR A 241 9.47 13.69 2.85
CA TYR A 241 9.50 14.60 4.00
C TYR A 241 8.14 15.07 4.55
N THR A 242 7.02 14.63 4.05
CA THR A 242 5.68 15.08 4.50
C THR A 242 5.44 14.85 5.99
N SER A 243 5.97 13.78 6.57
CA SER A 243 5.89 13.49 8.01
C SER A 243 6.90 14.28 8.86
N LYS A 244 7.89 14.94 8.23
CA LYS A 244 8.92 15.75 8.92
C LYS A 244 8.72 17.25 8.75
N THR A 245 7.78 17.67 7.94
CA THR A 245 7.44 19.07 7.69
C THR A 245 6.13 19.40 8.40
N CYS A 246 6.08 20.53 9.09
CA CYS A 246 4.88 21.01 9.78
C CYS A 246 3.81 21.41 8.78
N CYS A 247 2.60 20.85 8.87
CA CYS A 247 1.50 21.22 7.97
C CYS A 247 0.98 22.66 8.17
N ARG A 248 1.32 23.30 9.30
CA ARG A 248 0.88 24.66 9.61
C ARG A 248 1.83 25.73 9.10
N CYS A 249 3.14 25.60 9.41
CA CYS A 249 4.12 26.64 9.09
C CYS A 249 5.17 26.20 8.06
N LEU A 250 5.09 24.97 7.58
CA LEU A 250 6.03 24.33 6.65
C LEU A 250 7.47 24.21 7.17
N GLY A 251 7.69 24.50 8.46
CA GLY A 251 8.98 24.32 9.12
C GLY A 251 9.24 22.86 9.46
N GLU A 252 10.43 22.57 9.96
CA GLU A 252 10.83 21.23 10.33
C GLU A 252 10.12 20.73 11.60
N CYS A 253 9.83 19.41 11.63
CA CYS A 253 9.28 18.73 12.80
C CYS A 253 10.27 17.74 13.38
N GLY A 254 10.61 17.94 14.65
CA GLY A 254 11.39 16.99 15.45
C GLY A 254 10.55 15.84 16.03
N PRO A 255 11.20 14.82 16.60
CA PRO A 255 10.52 13.78 17.35
C PRO A 255 9.87 14.36 18.60
N TRP A 256 8.73 13.80 19.01
CA TRP A 256 8.20 14.05 20.35
C TRP A 256 8.97 13.20 21.36
N ILE A 257 9.53 13.84 22.39
CA ILE A 257 10.25 13.19 23.49
C ILE A 257 9.45 13.46 24.75
N GLU A 258 9.02 12.41 25.42
CA GLU A 258 8.37 12.50 26.72
C GLU A 258 9.45 12.79 27.78
N VAL A 259 9.31 13.89 28.49
CA VAL A 259 10.35 14.41 29.40
C VAL A 259 10.23 13.82 30.81
N GLU A 260 9.10 13.17 31.13
CA GLU A 260 8.84 12.68 32.48
C GLU A 260 9.20 11.21 32.67
N GLU A 261 10.03 10.94 33.65
CA GLU A 261 10.35 9.72 34.41
C GLU A 261 11.02 8.52 33.71
N LYS A 262 11.04 8.39 32.42
CA LYS A 262 11.73 7.27 31.72
C LYS A 262 12.54 7.73 30.54
N MET A 263 13.78 8.17 30.80
CA MET A 263 14.85 8.23 29.79
C MET A 263 14.39 8.52 28.34
N GLY A 264 13.81 9.68 28.06
CA GLY A 264 13.68 10.21 26.70
C GLY A 264 13.02 9.30 25.65
N LYS A 265 11.98 8.54 26.01
CA LYS A 265 11.32 7.62 25.06
C LYS A 265 10.62 8.39 23.95
N LYS A 266 11.08 8.18 22.71
CA LYS A 266 10.45 8.77 21.52
C LYS A 266 9.08 8.14 21.26
N ILE A 267 8.02 8.96 21.21
CA ILE A 267 6.69 8.52 20.78
C ILE A 267 6.60 8.60 19.27
N ARG A 268 6.64 7.44 18.59
CA ARG A 268 6.71 7.35 17.13
C ARG A 268 5.55 8.04 16.39
N GLY A 269 4.36 8.06 16.99
CA GLY A 269 3.14 8.64 16.37
C GLY A 269 3.01 10.15 16.54
N LEU A 270 3.91 10.80 17.30
CA LEU A 270 3.88 12.23 17.58
C LEU A 270 5.12 12.95 17.04
N ARG A 271 4.91 14.19 16.63
CA ARG A 271 5.93 15.14 16.20
C ARG A 271 5.70 16.48 16.89
N ARG A 272 6.73 17.30 16.96
CA ARG A 272 6.65 18.69 17.42
C ARG A 272 7.30 19.58 16.38
N CYS A 273 6.62 20.66 16.01
CA CYS A 273 7.24 21.68 15.19
C CYS A 273 8.41 22.34 15.94
N THR A 274 9.54 22.53 15.27
CA THR A 274 10.74 23.12 15.88
C THR A 274 10.81 24.65 15.69
N GLN A 275 9.92 25.22 14.89
CA GLN A 275 9.85 26.67 14.68
C GLN A 275 9.32 27.37 15.92
N ARG A 276 10.03 28.40 16.41
CA ARG A 276 9.73 29.11 17.67
C ARG A 276 8.30 29.65 17.72
N ASP A 277 7.81 30.20 16.62
CA ASP A 277 6.48 30.80 16.54
C ASP A 277 5.34 29.78 16.31
N CYS A 278 5.66 28.53 16.17
CA CYS A 278 4.67 27.46 15.89
C CYS A 278 4.59 26.45 17.03
N MET A 279 5.67 25.76 17.36
CA MET A 279 5.85 24.80 18.46
C MET A 279 4.71 23.80 18.70
N ILE A 280 3.81 23.59 17.73
CA ILE A 280 2.62 22.74 17.93
C ILE A 280 2.96 21.26 17.97
N PRO A 281 2.28 20.48 18.83
CA PRO A 281 2.30 19.02 18.74
C PRO A 281 1.46 18.54 17.57
N LEU A 282 1.94 17.53 16.86
CA LEU A 282 1.33 17.01 15.66
C LEU A 282 1.22 15.47 15.73
N ASN A 283 0.05 14.95 15.36
CA ASN A 283 -0.03 13.54 14.99
C ASN A 283 0.71 13.37 13.66
N ARG A 284 1.68 12.47 13.64
CA ARG A 284 2.60 12.25 12.50
C ARG A 284 1.86 11.90 11.21
N ASP A 285 0.92 10.96 11.29
CA ASP A 285 0.25 10.40 10.11
C ASP A 285 -0.83 11.38 9.60
N LYS A 286 -1.51 12.12 10.50
CA LYS A 286 -2.39 13.22 10.11
C LYS A 286 -1.60 14.35 9.44
N ASN A 287 -0.46 14.73 10.00
CA ASN A 287 0.43 15.74 9.42
C ASN A 287 0.92 15.30 8.02
N GLY A 288 1.31 14.02 7.88
CA GLY A 288 1.70 13.44 6.60
C GLY A 288 0.58 13.54 5.56
N ALA A 289 -0.63 13.12 5.91
CA ALA A 289 -1.79 13.17 5.01
C ALA A 289 -2.11 14.61 4.57
N THR A 290 -2.10 15.58 5.50
CA THR A 290 -2.31 17.00 5.17
C THR A 290 -1.24 17.50 4.18
N ASN A 291 0.02 17.21 4.43
CA ASN A 291 1.12 17.64 3.55
C ASN A 291 1.07 16.96 2.17
N ILE A 292 0.62 15.70 2.09
CA ILE A 292 0.39 15.03 0.80
C ILE A 292 -0.72 15.74 0.02
N GLY A 293 -1.84 16.09 0.67
CA GLY A 293 -2.90 16.88 0.06
C GLY A 293 -2.40 18.24 -0.42
N THR A 294 -1.58 18.93 0.39
CA THR A 294 -0.95 20.21 0.01
C THR A 294 0.02 20.04 -1.17
N ASN A 295 0.81 18.96 -1.21
CA ASN A 295 1.67 18.67 -2.36
C ASN A 295 0.86 18.47 -3.64
N PHE A 296 -0.27 17.75 -3.56
CA PHE A 296 -1.17 17.59 -4.70
C PHE A 296 -1.69 18.95 -5.20
N THR A 297 -2.22 19.79 -4.32
CA THR A 297 -2.76 21.11 -4.71
C THR A 297 -1.69 22.01 -5.31
N ARG A 298 -0.47 22.02 -4.74
CA ARG A 298 0.66 22.79 -5.29
C ARG A 298 1.06 22.30 -6.68
N LEU A 299 1.19 20.99 -6.86
CA LEU A 299 1.53 20.39 -8.15
C LEU A 299 0.45 20.67 -9.20
N MET A 300 -0.83 20.56 -8.85
CA MET A 300 -1.94 20.95 -9.74
C MET A 300 -1.87 22.43 -10.15
N ALA A 301 -1.40 23.29 -9.27
CA ALA A 301 -1.17 24.71 -9.56
C ALA A 301 0.17 25.01 -10.29
N GLY A 302 0.93 23.97 -10.68
CA GLY A 302 2.23 24.15 -11.34
C GLY A 302 3.36 24.53 -10.38
N GLN A 303 3.14 24.47 -9.07
CA GLN A 303 4.15 24.77 -8.06
C GLN A 303 4.91 23.49 -7.65
N PRO A 304 6.18 23.61 -7.19
CA PRO A 304 6.91 22.45 -6.66
C PRO A 304 6.27 21.95 -5.36
N PRO A 305 6.49 20.67 -5.00
CA PRO A 305 6.06 20.14 -3.70
C PRO A 305 6.70 20.92 -2.55
N ILE A 306 6.16 20.80 -1.33
CA ILE A 306 6.62 21.53 -0.13
C ILE A 306 8.12 21.32 0.09
N ARG A 307 8.58 20.08 -0.05
CA ARG A 307 10.00 19.71 -0.01
C ARG A 307 10.22 18.54 -0.96
N SER A 308 11.15 18.70 -1.89
CA SER A 308 11.60 17.64 -2.80
C SER A 308 12.80 16.91 -2.21
N MET A 309 13.03 15.67 -2.64
CA MET A 309 14.28 14.98 -2.35
C MET A 309 15.41 15.65 -3.16
N THR A 310 16.53 15.90 -2.52
CA THR A 310 17.75 16.35 -3.20
C THR A 310 18.41 15.17 -3.93
N ASP A 311 19.33 15.45 -4.85
CA ASP A 311 20.10 14.40 -5.52
C ASP A 311 20.96 13.59 -4.52
N GLU A 312 21.42 14.20 -3.44
CA GLU A 312 22.11 13.54 -2.32
C GLU A 312 21.19 12.57 -1.57
N ASP A 313 19.94 12.97 -1.28
CA ASP A 313 18.94 12.10 -0.67
C ASP A 313 18.66 10.88 -1.58
N LEU A 314 18.58 11.10 -2.90
CA LEU A 314 18.35 10.05 -3.88
C LEU A 314 19.57 9.12 -3.97
N ALA A 315 20.79 9.65 -3.92
CA ALA A 315 22.04 8.89 -3.91
C ALA A 315 22.15 8.03 -2.64
N PHE A 316 21.86 8.60 -1.46
CA PHE A 316 21.84 7.86 -0.21
C PHE A 316 20.85 6.71 -0.21
N HIS A 317 19.63 6.93 -0.73
CA HIS A 317 18.64 5.88 -0.87
C HIS A 317 19.05 4.79 -1.89
N ARG A 318 19.75 5.14 -2.94
CA ARG A 318 20.31 4.16 -3.90
C ARG A 318 21.42 3.34 -3.27
N ALA A 319 22.35 3.98 -2.56
CA ALA A 319 23.46 3.31 -1.87
C ALA A 319 22.99 2.34 -0.78
N SER A 320 22.02 2.76 0.04
CA SER A 320 21.44 1.88 1.08
C SER A 320 20.68 0.67 0.52
N LEU A 321 20.20 0.74 -0.72
CA LEU A 321 19.58 -0.39 -1.41
C LEU A 321 20.60 -1.33 -2.04
N CYS A 322 21.80 -0.85 -2.43
CA CYS A 322 22.88 -1.68 -2.97
C CYS A 322 23.63 -2.46 -1.88
N MET A 323 23.81 -1.88 -0.69
CA MET A 323 24.46 -2.57 0.44
C MET A 323 23.60 -3.73 1.02
N GLU A 324 22.35 -3.87 0.61
CA GLU A 324 21.47 -4.98 1.02
C GLU A 324 21.51 -6.16 0.02
N CYS A 325 22.31 -6.09 -1.04
CA CYS A 325 22.44 -7.12 -2.07
C CYS A 325 23.74 -7.96 -1.98
N GLU A 326 24.63 -7.63 -1.07
CA GLU A 326 25.76 -8.48 -0.67
C GLU A 326 25.41 -9.24 0.61
#